data_ed980c6c6ff56d43066f24c6f6917c3a
#
_entry.id   ed980c6c6ff56d43066f24c6f6917c3a
#
_cell.length_a   1.000
_cell.length_b   1.000
_cell.length_c   1.000
_cell.angle_alpha   90.00
_cell.angle_beta   90.00
_cell.angle_gamma   90.00
#
_symmetry.space_group_name_H-M   'P 1'
#
loop_
_entity.id
_entity.type
_entity.pdbx_description
1 polymer ?
#
loop_
_entity_poly.entity_id
_entity_poly.type
_entity_poly.pdbx_seq_one_letter_code
_entity_poly.pdbx_strand_id
1 'polypeptide(L)'
;MASAATIDALTRINLDDFFDSLGWAGLRRGRGLLERVMWLPARRFAEQVATYDALVAERGLPDGAEWILKRYLRELLVAGREHLPASGPALVLANHPGMADTAALFVALGRPDLRIVALERPFLKTLTHTSRQLIYVSPDPAQRMPVARAVVAELRAGRAVLTFPAGEIEPDPAVQPGAAESLDRWSDSVSLFARLVPETVIVPAIVSGVLHPAPQRHPLLRLRRTQKDKEKMAAMLQILWRGYQGVTVRVAVGQPLLARELLASGEPHRAAVAATRRLIEHPPTGWQPIVRGLR
;
A
#
# COMPACT_ATOMS: atom_id res chain seq x y z
N MET A 1 -2.16 -18.50 -16.66
CA MET A 1 -3.08 -17.46 -17.17
C MET A 1 -4.29 -17.42 -16.25
N ALA A 2 -4.73 -16.23 -15.86
CA ALA A 2 -5.96 -16.06 -15.04
C ALA A 2 -7.19 -16.53 -15.83
N SER A 3 -8.20 -17.06 -15.13
CA SER A 3 -9.44 -17.52 -15.79
C SER A 3 -10.27 -16.31 -16.27
N ALA A 4 -11.05 -16.51 -17.34
CA ALA A 4 -12.00 -15.49 -17.81
C ALA A 4 -12.96 -15.06 -16.70
N ALA A 5 -13.41 -15.98 -15.85
CA ALA A 5 -14.26 -15.71 -14.71
C ALA A 5 -13.60 -14.76 -13.69
N THR A 6 -12.30 -14.91 -13.43
CA THR A 6 -11.53 -14.00 -12.54
C THR A 6 -11.47 -12.59 -13.12
N ILE A 7 -11.18 -12.47 -14.42
CA ILE A 7 -11.12 -11.16 -15.10
C ILE A 7 -12.50 -10.49 -15.07
N ASP A 8 -13.56 -11.23 -15.31
CA ASP A 8 -14.93 -10.69 -15.29
C ASP A 8 -15.34 -10.25 -13.87
N ALA A 9 -14.99 -11.03 -12.84
CA ALA A 9 -15.20 -10.63 -11.44
C ALA A 9 -14.45 -9.34 -11.09
N LEU A 10 -13.16 -9.26 -11.40
CA LEU A 10 -12.36 -8.04 -11.19
C LEU A 10 -12.90 -6.85 -11.97
N THR A 11 -13.38 -7.06 -13.21
CA THR A 11 -13.99 -5.99 -14.02
C THR A 11 -15.20 -5.39 -13.34
N ARG A 12 -16.08 -6.23 -12.80
CA ARG A 12 -17.29 -5.77 -12.07
C ARG A 12 -16.91 -5.03 -10.78
N ILE A 13 -15.99 -5.56 -9.99
CA ILE A 13 -15.49 -4.89 -8.79
C ILE A 13 -14.92 -3.51 -9.12
N ASN A 14 -14.10 -3.40 -10.18
CA ASN A 14 -13.53 -2.13 -10.62
C ASN A 14 -14.60 -1.13 -11.06
N LEU A 15 -15.66 -1.59 -11.72
CA LEU A 15 -16.80 -0.74 -12.10
C LEU A 15 -17.55 -0.22 -10.86
N ASP A 16 -17.82 -1.09 -9.89
CA ASP A 16 -18.51 -0.69 -8.66
C ASP A 16 -17.66 0.31 -7.84
N ASP A 17 -16.35 0.06 -7.71
CA ASP A 17 -15.40 0.99 -7.07
C ASP A 17 -15.33 2.33 -7.81
N PHE A 18 -15.43 2.31 -9.16
CA PHE A 18 -15.49 3.52 -9.97
C PHE A 18 -16.76 4.33 -9.65
N PHE A 19 -17.94 3.69 -9.67
CA PHE A 19 -19.20 4.36 -9.35
C PHE A 19 -19.23 4.88 -7.91
N ASP A 20 -18.70 4.14 -6.95
CA ASP A 20 -18.58 4.59 -5.56
C ASP A 20 -17.66 5.83 -5.46
N SER A 21 -16.50 5.79 -6.13
CA SER A 21 -15.55 6.90 -6.15
C SER A 21 -16.14 8.18 -6.74
N LEU A 22 -17.02 8.07 -7.74
CA LEU A 22 -17.76 9.18 -8.31
C LEU A 22 -19.00 9.60 -7.49
N GLY A 23 -19.37 8.84 -6.44
CA GLY A 23 -20.60 9.04 -5.67
C GLY A 23 -21.86 8.66 -6.44
N TRP A 24 -21.72 7.82 -7.43
CA TRP A 24 -22.79 7.35 -8.29
C TRP A 24 -23.26 5.93 -7.96
N ALA A 25 -22.90 5.40 -6.79
CA ALA A 25 -23.32 4.07 -6.34
C ALA A 25 -24.85 3.88 -6.41
N GLY A 26 -25.62 4.96 -6.12
CA GLY A 26 -27.11 4.99 -6.22
C GLY A 26 -27.67 5.39 -7.57
N LEU A 27 -26.84 5.59 -8.61
CA LEU A 27 -27.28 6.03 -9.93
C LEU A 27 -28.11 4.93 -10.60
N ARG A 28 -29.39 5.18 -10.86
CA ARG A 28 -30.29 4.25 -11.58
C ARG A 28 -30.44 4.59 -13.06
N ARG A 29 -30.67 5.88 -13.37
CA ARG A 29 -30.84 6.36 -14.76
C ARG A 29 -29.48 6.62 -15.40
N GLY A 30 -29.22 6.08 -16.59
CA GLY A 30 -27.97 6.26 -17.33
C GLY A 30 -26.81 5.37 -16.85
N ARG A 31 -26.95 4.60 -15.76
CA ARG A 31 -25.89 3.70 -15.27
C ARG A 31 -25.42 2.74 -16.36
N GLY A 32 -26.32 2.08 -17.08
CA GLY A 32 -25.96 1.11 -18.11
C GLY A 32 -25.14 1.71 -19.28
N LEU A 33 -25.39 2.98 -19.64
CA LEU A 33 -24.58 3.66 -20.66
C LEU A 33 -23.16 3.94 -20.12
N LEU A 34 -23.05 4.43 -18.89
CA LEU A 34 -21.75 4.69 -18.24
C LEU A 34 -20.97 3.39 -18.02
N GLU A 35 -21.62 2.33 -17.59
CA GLU A 35 -21.00 0.99 -17.47
C GLU A 35 -20.44 0.52 -18.82
N ARG A 36 -21.16 0.72 -19.91
CA ARG A 36 -20.73 0.36 -21.26
C ARG A 36 -19.47 1.14 -21.69
N VAL A 37 -19.40 2.43 -21.36
CA VAL A 37 -18.24 3.29 -21.63
C VAL A 37 -17.05 2.89 -20.77
N MET A 38 -17.29 2.62 -19.50
CA MET A 38 -16.23 2.29 -18.54
C MET A 38 -15.82 0.82 -18.54
N TRP A 39 -16.56 -0.06 -19.21
CA TRP A 39 -16.29 -1.48 -19.26
C TRP A 39 -14.87 -1.78 -19.80
N LEU A 40 -14.50 -1.15 -20.91
CA LEU A 40 -13.20 -1.43 -21.52
C LEU A 40 -12.01 -0.98 -20.66
N PRO A 41 -11.96 0.23 -20.07
CA PRO A 41 -10.94 0.61 -19.12
C PRO A 41 -10.89 -0.31 -17.89
N ALA A 42 -12.04 -0.64 -17.29
CA ALA A 42 -12.13 -1.51 -16.13
C ALA A 42 -11.63 -2.92 -16.43
N ARG A 43 -11.96 -3.48 -17.60
CA ARG A 43 -11.49 -4.79 -18.05
C ARG A 43 -9.99 -4.80 -18.31
N ARG A 44 -9.44 -3.79 -18.96
CA ARG A 44 -7.99 -3.66 -19.19
C ARG A 44 -7.22 -3.63 -17.89
N PHE A 45 -7.73 -2.91 -16.89
CA PHE A 45 -7.13 -2.90 -15.56
C PHE A 45 -7.26 -4.28 -14.88
N ALA A 46 -8.42 -4.94 -14.96
CA ALA A 46 -8.63 -6.29 -14.46
C ALA A 46 -7.66 -7.30 -15.08
N GLU A 47 -7.43 -7.25 -16.39
CA GLU A 47 -6.47 -8.10 -17.10
C GLU A 47 -5.03 -7.88 -16.63
N GLN A 48 -4.64 -6.63 -16.37
CA GLN A 48 -3.33 -6.31 -15.82
C GLN A 48 -3.17 -6.83 -14.39
N VAL A 49 -4.16 -6.66 -13.55
CA VAL A 49 -4.15 -7.14 -12.17
C VAL A 49 -4.16 -8.67 -12.11
N ALA A 50 -4.91 -9.33 -13.00
CA ALA A 50 -4.91 -10.77 -13.11
C ALA A 50 -3.55 -11.32 -13.59
N THR A 51 -2.87 -10.60 -14.50
CA THR A 51 -1.50 -10.93 -14.93
C THR A 51 -0.50 -10.74 -13.80
N TYR A 52 -0.64 -9.65 -13.02
CA TYR A 52 0.15 -9.42 -11.82
C TYR A 52 0.03 -10.60 -10.85
N ASP A 53 -1.20 -11.03 -10.52
CA ASP A 53 -1.41 -12.13 -9.57
C ASP A 53 -0.85 -13.47 -10.08
N ALA A 54 -0.90 -13.71 -11.40
CA ALA A 54 -0.25 -14.87 -12.02
C ALA A 54 1.30 -14.82 -11.90
N LEU A 55 1.89 -13.62 -12.07
CA LEU A 55 3.32 -13.43 -11.88
C LEU A 55 3.74 -13.60 -10.42
N VAL A 56 2.89 -13.18 -9.48
CA VAL A 56 3.12 -13.44 -8.05
C VAL A 56 3.19 -14.94 -7.78
N ALA A 57 2.36 -15.75 -8.44
CA ALA A 57 2.41 -17.21 -8.34
C ALA A 57 3.73 -17.81 -8.84
N GLU A 58 4.24 -17.27 -9.94
CA GLU A 58 5.42 -17.81 -10.64
C GLU A 58 6.74 -17.33 -10.03
N ARG A 59 6.79 -16.05 -9.61
CA ARG A 59 8.04 -15.34 -9.27
C ARG A 59 8.03 -14.62 -7.92
N GLY A 60 6.89 -14.61 -7.22
CA GLY A 60 6.72 -13.93 -5.94
C GLY A 60 6.24 -12.48 -6.05
N LEU A 61 5.94 -11.90 -4.87
CA LEU A 61 5.40 -10.53 -4.76
C LEU A 61 6.29 -9.44 -5.40
N PRO A 62 7.61 -9.42 -5.19
CA PRO A 62 8.44 -8.35 -5.73
C PRO A 62 8.39 -8.27 -7.25
N ASP A 63 8.52 -9.41 -7.96
CA ASP A 63 8.55 -9.46 -9.42
C ASP A 63 7.18 -9.12 -10.04
N GLY A 64 6.09 -9.64 -9.44
CA GLY A 64 4.74 -9.26 -9.82
C GLY A 64 4.51 -7.75 -9.66
N ALA A 65 4.93 -7.20 -8.52
CA ALA A 65 4.81 -5.77 -8.23
C ALA A 65 5.67 -4.91 -9.18
N GLU A 66 6.88 -5.31 -9.48
CA GLU A 66 7.73 -4.63 -10.45
C GLU A 66 7.05 -4.57 -11.83
N TRP A 67 6.45 -5.69 -12.26
CA TRP A 67 5.76 -5.77 -13.55
C TRP A 67 4.58 -4.79 -13.65
N ILE A 68 3.76 -4.67 -12.60
CA ILE A 68 2.62 -3.74 -12.60
C ILE A 68 3.10 -2.29 -12.48
N LEU A 69 4.11 -2.00 -11.65
CA LEU A 69 4.64 -0.66 -11.45
C LEU A 69 5.21 -0.07 -12.74
N LYS A 70 5.91 -0.85 -13.56
CA LYS A 70 6.43 -0.41 -14.86
C LYS A 70 5.37 0.18 -15.80
N ARG A 71 4.09 -0.07 -15.55
CA ARG A 71 2.97 0.42 -16.36
C ARG A 71 2.37 1.74 -15.86
N TYR A 72 2.67 2.10 -14.61
CA TYR A 72 2.06 3.25 -13.95
C TYR A 72 3.07 4.29 -13.46
N LEU A 73 4.30 3.88 -13.22
CA LEU A 73 5.35 4.76 -12.73
C LEU A 73 6.33 5.13 -13.84
N ARG A 74 6.93 6.31 -13.70
CA ARG A 74 8.16 6.66 -14.40
C ARG A 74 9.34 5.92 -13.78
N GLU A 75 9.44 5.97 -12.45
CA GLU A 75 10.58 5.43 -11.73
C GLU A 75 10.21 5.12 -10.27
N LEU A 76 10.81 4.06 -9.72
CA LEU A 76 10.85 3.78 -8.29
C LEU A 76 12.27 3.97 -7.79
N LEU A 77 12.45 4.91 -6.87
CA LEU A 77 13.69 5.19 -6.17
C LEU A 77 13.63 4.63 -4.76
N VAL A 78 14.68 3.95 -4.32
CA VAL A 78 14.77 3.38 -2.97
C VAL A 78 16.08 3.82 -2.33
N ALA A 79 16.02 4.15 -1.04
CA ALA A 79 17.19 4.41 -0.20
C ALA A 79 17.09 3.63 1.11
N GLY A 80 18.21 3.13 1.62
CA GLY A 80 18.28 2.40 2.88
C GLY A 80 17.75 0.95 2.80
N ARG A 81 17.68 0.35 1.61
CA ARG A 81 17.21 -1.04 1.44
C ARG A 81 17.99 -2.04 2.30
N GLU A 82 19.26 -1.78 2.51
CA GLU A 82 20.20 -2.55 3.34
C GLU A 82 19.82 -2.60 4.81
N HIS A 83 18.95 -1.70 5.27
CA HIS A 83 18.47 -1.67 6.65
C HIS A 83 17.45 -2.77 6.97
N LEU A 84 16.82 -3.35 5.93
CA LEU A 84 15.94 -4.50 6.13
C LEU A 84 16.75 -5.78 6.18
N PRO A 85 16.66 -6.58 7.28
CA PRO A 85 17.33 -7.87 7.35
C PRO A 85 16.88 -8.81 6.22
N ALA A 86 17.82 -9.51 5.61
CA ALA A 86 17.54 -10.46 4.53
C ALA A 86 16.69 -11.67 5.00
N SER A 87 16.77 -12.01 6.29
CA SER A 87 16.02 -13.09 6.94
C SER A 87 15.76 -12.77 8.40
N GLY A 88 14.95 -13.59 9.07
CA GLY A 88 14.55 -13.38 10.46
C GLY A 88 13.35 -12.46 10.62
N PRO A 89 12.79 -12.36 11.83
CA PRO A 89 11.59 -11.61 12.09
C PRO A 89 11.80 -10.11 11.88
N ALA A 90 11.04 -9.51 10.98
CA ALA A 90 11.08 -8.09 10.72
C ALA A 90 9.66 -7.51 10.67
N LEU A 91 9.43 -6.40 11.37
CA LEU A 91 8.18 -5.65 11.33
C LEU A 91 8.42 -4.31 10.64
N VAL A 92 7.92 -4.18 9.42
CA VAL A 92 8.01 -2.93 8.66
C VAL A 92 6.78 -2.07 8.98
N LEU A 93 7.02 -0.85 9.42
CA LEU A 93 5.99 0.15 9.70
C LEU A 93 6.06 1.20 8.60
N ALA A 94 5.01 1.31 7.79
CA ALA A 94 4.99 2.25 6.68
C ALA A 94 3.77 3.18 6.74
N ASN A 95 3.89 4.40 6.18
CA ASN A 95 2.74 5.23 5.86
C ASN A 95 1.98 4.66 4.66
N HIS A 96 0.72 5.06 4.50
CA HIS A 96 -0.20 4.53 3.49
C HIS A 96 -0.81 5.65 2.61
N PRO A 97 -0.05 6.31 1.73
CA PRO A 97 -0.62 7.32 0.84
C PRO A 97 -1.54 6.74 -0.26
N GLY A 98 -1.66 5.42 -0.34
CA GLY A 98 -2.53 4.74 -1.29
C GLY A 98 -1.89 4.50 -2.65
N MET A 99 -2.71 4.25 -3.66
CA MET A 99 -2.28 4.01 -5.04
C MET A 99 -1.26 2.85 -5.16
N ALA A 100 -0.05 3.15 -5.60
CA ALA A 100 1.02 2.20 -5.89
C ALA A 100 1.95 1.92 -4.70
N ASP A 101 1.68 2.49 -3.51
CA ASP A 101 2.57 2.42 -2.34
C ASP A 101 2.90 1.00 -1.91
N THR A 102 1.87 0.16 -1.78
CA THR A 102 2.02 -1.22 -1.35
C THR A 102 2.86 -2.02 -2.36
N ALA A 103 2.61 -1.85 -3.66
CA ALA A 103 3.42 -2.49 -4.70
C ALA A 103 4.86 -1.95 -4.71
N ALA A 104 5.04 -0.64 -4.48
CA ALA A 104 6.38 -0.04 -4.35
C ALA A 104 7.14 -0.61 -3.15
N LEU A 105 6.46 -0.83 -2.01
CA LEU A 105 7.04 -1.50 -0.84
C LEU A 105 7.41 -2.95 -1.13
N PHE A 106 6.61 -3.71 -1.88
CA PHE A 106 6.97 -5.09 -2.24
C PHE A 106 8.30 -5.17 -2.98
N VAL A 107 8.50 -4.27 -3.94
CA VAL A 107 9.75 -4.20 -4.71
C VAL A 107 10.90 -3.66 -3.86
N ALA A 108 10.66 -2.57 -3.11
CA ALA A 108 11.69 -1.93 -2.28
C ALA A 108 12.23 -2.86 -1.20
N LEU A 109 11.34 -3.57 -0.50
CA LEU A 109 11.69 -4.49 0.56
C LEU A 109 12.30 -5.79 0.02
N GLY A 110 11.81 -6.32 -1.09
CA GLY A 110 12.37 -7.46 -1.80
C GLY A 110 12.39 -8.78 -1.01
N ARG A 111 11.63 -8.88 0.08
CA ARG A 111 11.52 -10.10 0.91
C ARG A 111 10.47 -11.04 0.31
N PRO A 112 10.84 -12.27 -0.09
CA PRO A 112 9.89 -13.23 -0.67
C PRO A 112 8.89 -13.78 0.36
N ASP A 113 9.26 -13.77 1.64
CA ASP A 113 8.44 -14.20 2.77
C ASP A 113 7.60 -13.09 3.41
N LEU A 114 7.51 -11.93 2.76
CA LEU A 114 6.76 -10.77 3.26
C LEU A 114 5.27 -11.11 3.43
N ARG A 115 4.71 -10.77 4.60
CA ARG A 115 3.28 -10.78 4.89
C ARG A 115 2.78 -9.36 5.06
N ILE A 116 1.55 -9.09 4.64
CA ILE A 116 1.00 -7.74 4.65
C ILE A 116 -0.32 -7.73 5.42
N VAL A 117 -0.43 -6.82 6.38
CA VAL A 117 -1.68 -6.56 7.07
C VAL A 117 -2.55 -5.66 6.18
N ALA A 118 -3.67 -6.18 5.71
CA ALA A 118 -4.53 -5.48 4.75
C ALA A 118 -6.01 -5.59 5.11
N LEU A 119 -6.77 -4.53 4.84
CA LEU A 119 -8.21 -4.54 5.00
C LEU A 119 -8.83 -5.60 4.07
N GLU A 120 -9.74 -6.40 4.60
CA GLU A 120 -10.49 -7.37 3.83
C GLU A 120 -11.36 -6.67 2.77
N ARG A 121 -11.06 -6.92 1.49
CA ARG A 121 -11.80 -6.37 0.35
C ARG A 121 -12.02 -7.44 -0.72
N PRO A 122 -13.20 -7.42 -1.40
CA PRO A 122 -13.48 -8.36 -2.49
C PRO A 122 -12.40 -8.38 -3.57
N PHE A 123 -11.88 -7.21 -3.94
CA PHE A 123 -10.77 -7.08 -4.88
C PHE A 123 -9.54 -7.91 -4.48
N LEU A 124 -9.07 -7.76 -3.23
CA LEU A 124 -7.90 -8.49 -2.74
C LEU A 124 -8.15 -10.00 -2.63
N LYS A 125 -9.36 -10.40 -2.25
CA LYS A 125 -9.76 -11.84 -2.20
C LYS A 125 -9.78 -12.50 -3.56
N THR A 126 -10.07 -11.74 -4.61
CA THR A 126 -10.06 -12.27 -5.99
C THR A 126 -8.64 -12.55 -6.50
N LEU A 127 -7.62 -11.94 -5.91
CA LEU A 127 -6.21 -12.16 -6.22
C LEU A 127 -5.68 -13.37 -5.45
N THR A 128 -5.90 -14.56 -5.96
CA THR A 128 -5.70 -15.83 -5.24
C THR A 128 -4.27 -16.00 -4.71
N HIS A 129 -3.26 -15.58 -5.48
CA HIS A 129 -1.85 -15.78 -5.11
C HIS A 129 -1.34 -14.67 -4.19
N THR A 130 -1.68 -13.43 -4.47
CA THR A 130 -1.41 -12.28 -3.59
C THR A 130 -2.11 -12.44 -2.25
N SER A 131 -3.37 -12.90 -2.25
CA SER A 131 -4.18 -13.14 -1.06
C SER A 131 -3.51 -14.04 -0.02
N ARG A 132 -2.69 -15.00 -0.46
CA ARG A 132 -1.92 -15.92 0.43
C ARG A 132 -0.84 -15.19 1.23
N GLN A 133 -0.44 -14.01 0.82
CA GLN A 133 0.54 -13.17 1.51
C GLN A 133 -0.12 -12.16 2.47
N LEU A 134 -1.48 -12.09 2.47
CA LEU A 134 -2.21 -11.10 3.24
C LEU A 134 -2.69 -11.66 4.59
N ILE A 135 -2.57 -10.84 5.63
CA ILE A 135 -3.23 -11.02 6.91
C ILE A 135 -4.42 -10.06 6.90
N TYR A 136 -5.61 -10.59 6.73
CA TYR A 136 -6.80 -9.77 6.59
C TYR A 136 -7.27 -9.17 7.91
N VAL A 137 -7.52 -7.86 7.89
CA VAL A 137 -8.18 -7.13 8.97
C VAL A 137 -9.65 -6.96 8.61
N SER A 138 -10.53 -7.43 9.48
CA SER A 138 -11.96 -7.14 9.41
C SER A 138 -12.25 -5.73 9.94
N PRO A 139 -13.26 -5.03 9.41
CA PRO A 139 -13.78 -3.80 10.02
C PRO A 139 -14.32 -3.99 11.44
N ASP A 140 -14.69 -5.23 11.80
CA ASP A 140 -15.21 -5.59 13.13
C ASP A 140 -14.08 -5.53 14.18
N PRO A 141 -14.19 -4.67 15.22
CA PRO A 141 -13.24 -4.60 16.30
C PRO A 141 -12.99 -5.93 17.05
N ALA A 142 -13.98 -6.83 17.09
CA ALA A 142 -13.84 -8.16 17.71
C ALA A 142 -12.78 -9.02 16.99
N GLN A 143 -12.48 -8.73 15.74
CA GLN A 143 -11.50 -9.46 14.94
C GLN A 143 -10.06 -8.94 15.08
N ARG A 144 -9.81 -7.95 15.93
CA ARG A 144 -8.45 -7.39 16.13
C ARG A 144 -7.48 -8.40 16.76
N MET A 145 -7.93 -9.17 17.73
CA MET A 145 -7.08 -10.17 18.40
C MET A 145 -6.64 -11.33 17.49
N PRO A 146 -7.50 -11.91 16.64
CA PRO A 146 -7.08 -12.86 15.61
C PRO A 146 -5.97 -12.30 14.69
N VAL A 147 -6.10 -11.05 14.24
CA VAL A 147 -5.08 -10.40 13.42
C VAL A 147 -3.74 -10.27 14.15
N ALA A 148 -3.76 -9.79 15.41
CA ALA A 148 -2.55 -9.69 16.21
C ALA A 148 -1.86 -11.04 16.40
N ARG A 149 -2.63 -12.10 16.64
CA ARG A 149 -2.10 -13.49 16.74
C ARG A 149 -1.47 -13.94 15.42
N ALA A 150 -2.08 -13.64 14.29
CA ALA A 150 -1.55 -13.98 12.96
C ALA A 150 -0.21 -13.27 12.72
N VAL A 151 -0.13 -11.96 13.01
CA VAL A 151 1.12 -11.19 12.89
C VAL A 151 2.22 -11.81 13.78
N VAL A 152 1.91 -12.11 15.04
CA VAL A 152 2.86 -12.74 15.96
C VAL A 152 3.33 -14.11 15.47
N ALA A 153 2.42 -14.91 14.90
CA ALA A 153 2.77 -16.22 14.33
C ALA A 153 3.74 -16.08 13.15
N GLU A 154 3.52 -15.11 12.26
CA GLU A 154 4.42 -14.84 11.13
C GLU A 154 5.81 -14.37 11.61
N LEU A 155 5.86 -13.44 12.57
CA LEU A 155 7.11 -12.97 13.16
C LEU A 155 7.88 -14.11 13.86
N ARG A 156 7.20 -14.93 14.66
CA ARG A 156 7.82 -16.11 15.32
C ARG A 156 8.32 -17.15 14.32
N ALA A 157 7.72 -17.22 13.15
CA ALA A 157 8.20 -18.06 12.05
C ALA A 157 9.39 -17.43 11.29
N GLY A 158 9.94 -16.31 11.77
CA GLY A 158 11.08 -15.62 11.17
C GLY A 158 10.76 -14.86 9.90
N ARG A 159 9.47 -14.57 9.62
CA ARG A 159 9.05 -13.85 8.41
C ARG A 159 8.99 -12.34 8.63
N ALA A 160 9.00 -11.59 7.51
CA ALA A 160 8.78 -10.16 7.52
C ALA A 160 7.26 -9.85 7.46
N VAL A 161 6.82 -8.87 8.24
CA VAL A 161 5.45 -8.38 8.23
C VAL A 161 5.45 -6.87 7.95
N LEU A 162 4.68 -6.45 6.94
CA LEU A 162 4.40 -5.04 6.64
C LEU A 162 3.06 -4.64 7.25
N THR A 163 3.07 -3.54 7.99
CA THR A 163 1.85 -2.93 8.53
C THR A 163 1.77 -1.46 8.17
N PHE A 164 0.54 -0.97 8.07
CA PHE A 164 0.21 0.44 7.96
C PHE A 164 -0.48 0.87 9.25
N PRO A 165 0.26 1.38 10.25
CA PRO A 165 -0.27 1.54 11.62
C PRO A 165 -1.40 2.57 11.74
N ALA A 166 -1.53 3.51 10.80
CA ALA A 166 -2.66 4.44 10.74
C ALA A 166 -4.00 3.72 10.48
N GLY A 167 -3.99 2.57 9.77
CA GLY A 167 -5.19 1.84 9.39
C GLY A 167 -6.08 2.56 8.37
N GLU A 168 -5.62 3.67 7.83
CA GLU A 168 -6.31 4.49 6.82
C GLU A 168 -5.32 5.11 5.84
N ILE A 169 -5.82 5.73 4.77
CA ILE A 169 -5.00 6.50 3.84
C ILE A 169 -4.43 7.73 4.53
N GLU A 170 -3.15 7.98 4.33
CA GLU A 170 -2.39 9.09 4.89
C GLU A 170 -1.94 10.07 3.81
N PRO A 171 -1.62 11.32 4.16
CA PRO A 171 -1.07 12.28 3.19
C PRO A 171 0.23 11.79 2.57
N ASP A 172 0.37 11.98 1.24
CA ASP A 172 1.62 11.75 0.53
C ASP A 172 2.64 12.84 0.87
N PRO A 173 3.79 12.52 1.49
CA PRO A 173 4.77 13.52 1.91
C PRO A 173 5.30 14.42 0.78
N ALA A 174 5.27 13.96 -0.47
CA ALA A 174 5.75 14.74 -1.62
C ALA A 174 4.68 15.69 -2.20
N VAL A 175 3.40 15.50 -1.86
CA VAL A 175 2.29 16.18 -2.58
C VAL A 175 1.31 16.88 -1.62
N GLN A 176 1.15 16.36 -0.42
CA GLN A 176 0.13 16.82 0.53
C GLN A 176 0.77 17.25 1.85
N PRO A 177 0.28 18.32 2.50
CA PRO A 177 0.71 18.71 3.83
C PRO A 177 0.16 17.72 4.89
N GLY A 178 0.76 17.72 6.08
CA GLY A 178 0.26 16.96 7.22
C GLY A 178 0.75 15.51 7.28
N ALA A 179 1.73 15.12 6.45
CA ALA A 179 2.25 13.75 6.44
C ALA A 179 3.00 13.39 7.73
N ALA A 180 3.77 14.31 8.30
CA ALA A 180 4.47 14.08 9.57
C ALA A 180 3.48 14.01 10.75
N GLU A 181 2.48 14.86 10.77
CA GLU A 181 1.42 14.91 11.77
C GLU A 181 0.50 13.68 11.71
N SER A 182 0.35 13.06 10.52
CA SER A 182 -0.47 11.84 10.37
C SER A 182 0.07 10.68 11.19
N LEU A 183 1.37 10.63 11.43
CA LEU A 183 2.02 9.59 12.23
C LEU A 183 1.55 9.58 13.70
N ASP A 184 1.02 10.69 14.22
CA ASP A 184 0.47 10.76 15.58
C ASP A 184 -0.81 9.91 15.74
N ARG A 185 -1.45 9.53 14.62
CA ARG A 185 -2.61 8.62 14.61
C ARG A 185 -2.23 7.14 14.50
N TRP A 186 -0.95 6.82 14.42
CA TRP A 186 -0.50 5.44 14.34
C TRP A 186 -0.89 4.67 15.61
N SER A 187 -1.41 3.47 15.42
CA SER A 187 -1.78 2.59 16.53
C SER A 187 -0.54 2.06 17.26
N ASP A 188 -0.66 1.83 18.58
CA ASP A 188 0.40 1.25 19.40
C ASP A 188 0.54 -0.28 19.24
N SER A 189 0.30 -0.76 18.03
CA SER A 189 0.49 -2.19 17.71
C SER A 189 1.96 -2.63 17.79
N VAL A 190 2.89 -1.70 17.53
CA VAL A 190 4.33 -1.97 17.61
C VAL A 190 4.76 -2.39 19.00
N SER A 191 4.26 -1.75 20.06
CA SER A 191 4.58 -2.12 21.45
C SER A 191 4.06 -3.52 21.81
N LEU A 192 2.90 -3.89 21.27
CA LEU A 192 2.37 -5.24 21.44
C LEU A 192 3.28 -6.29 20.77
N PHE A 193 3.64 -6.08 19.51
CA PHE A 193 4.46 -7.01 18.75
C PHE A 193 5.88 -7.11 19.31
N ALA A 194 6.48 -5.99 19.73
CA ALA A 194 7.77 -5.97 20.41
C ALA A 194 7.78 -6.82 21.69
N ARG A 195 6.74 -6.72 22.51
CA ARG A 195 6.60 -7.54 23.74
C ARG A 195 6.43 -9.04 23.46
N LEU A 196 5.68 -9.39 22.42
CA LEU A 196 5.36 -10.79 22.11
C LEU A 196 6.45 -11.49 21.31
N VAL A 197 7.31 -10.74 20.59
CA VAL A 197 8.42 -11.23 19.78
C VAL A 197 9.62 -10.28 19.91
N PRO A 198 10.35 -10.29 21.05
CA PRO A 198 11.43 -9.32 21.35
C PRO A 198 12.63 -9.37 20.41
N GLU A 199 12.82 -10.46 19.68
CA GLU A 199 13.85 -10.63 18.65
C GLU A 199 13.51 -9.94 17.32
N THR A 200 12.32 -9.35 17.20
CA THR A 200 11.89 -8.66 15.97
C THR A 200 12.74 -7.41 15.71
N VAL A 201 13.16 -7.27 14.46
CA VAL A 201 13.74 -6.03 13.95
C VAL A 201 12.60 -5.15 13.42
N ILE A 202 12.43 -3.97 14.00
CA ILE A 202 11.41 -2.98 13.58
C ILE A 202 12.05 -2.03 12.59
N VAL A 203 11.48 -1.92 11.40
CA VAL A 203 12.03 -1.13 10.29
C VAL A 203 11.01 -0.06 9.89
N PRO A 204 11.27 1.22 10.19
CA PRO A 204 10.43 2.30 9.70
C PRO A 204 10.63 2.49 8.19
N ALA A 205 9.54 2.76 7.47
CA ALA A 205 9.61 3.05 6.04
C ALA A 205 8.66 4.20 5.68
N ILE A 206 9.04 5.00 4.68
CA ILE A 206 8.20 6.07 4.13
C ILE A 206 8.10 5.91 2.63
N VAL A 207 6.87 5.93 2.14
CA VAL A 207 6.56 6.01 0.71
C VAL A 207 6.09 7.43 0.40
N SER A 208 6.59 8.00 -0.70
CA SER A 208 6.23 9.33 -1.16
C SER A 208 6.20 9.42 -2.69
N GLY A 209 5.47 10.40 -3.22
CA GLY A 209 5.38 10.66 -4.65
C GLY A 209 4.51 9.66 -5.41
N VAL A 210 3.62 8.93 -4.74
CA VAL A 210 2.64 8.04 -5.39
C VAL A 210 1.50 8.80 -6.02
N LEU A 211 1.16 9.98 -5.49
CA LEU A 211 0.12 10.84 -6.01
C LEU A 211 0.68 11.82 -7.04
N HIS A 212 -0.05 12.01 -8.14
CA HIS A 212 0.24 13.06 -9.10
C HIS A 212 -0.43 14.38 -8.65
N PRO A 213 0.27 15.55 -8.65
CA PRO A 213 -0.29 16.80 -8.13
C PRO A 213 -1.52 17.31 -8.90
N ALA A 214 -1.59 17.09 -10.22
CA ALA A 214 -2.66 17.64 -11.06
C ALA A 214 -4.05 17.05 -10.73
N PRO A 215 -4.26 15.74 -10.57
CA PRO A 215 -5.55 15.21 -10.12
C PRO A 215 -6.01 15.76 -8.77
N GLN A 216 -5.09 16.08 -7.86
CA GLN A 216 -5.42 16.64 -6.53
C GLN A 216 -6.04 18.06 -6.64
N ARG A 217 -5.88 18.73 -7.77
CA ARG A 217 -6.40 20.08 -8.04
C ARG A 217 -7.46 20.08 -9.16
N HIS A 218 -7.90 18.89 -9.62
CA HIS A 218 -8.82 18.78 -10.74
C HIS A 218 -10.19 19.41 -10.42
N PRO A 219 -10.80 20.21 -11.32
CA PRO A 219 -12.07 20.89 -11.04
C PRO A 219 -13.21 19.96 -10.64
N LEU A 220 -13.25 18.73 -11.15
CA LEU A 220 -14.26 17.72 -10.80
C LEU A 220 -14.28 17.40 -9.31
N LEU A 221 -13.19 17.60 -8.57
CA LEU A 221 -13.16 17.37 -7.11
C LEU A 221 -14.13 18.29 -6.36
N ARG A 222 -14.49 19.45 -6.94
CA ARG A 222 -15.47 20.36 -6.35
C ARG A 222 -16.88 19.75 -6.26
N LEU A 223 -17.15 18.72 -7.06
CA LEU A 223 -18.42 17.97 -7.01
C LEU A 223 -18.50 17.03 -5.80
N ARG A 224 -17.40 16.84 -5.06
CA ARG A 224 -17.33 15.97 -3.90
C ARG A 224 -17.36 16.78 -2.60
N ARG A 225 -18.16 16.31 -1.63
CA ARG A 225 -18.38 17.03 -0.37
C ARG A 225 -17.29 16.75 0.67
N THR A 226 -16.86 15.49 0.79
CA THR A 226 -15.87 15.10 1.81
C THR A 226 -14.46 15.06 1.22
N GLN A 227 -13.45 15.28 2.06
CA GLN A 227 -12.05 15.19 1.66
C GLN A 227 -11.72 13.77 1.17
N LYS A 228 -12.21 12.75 1.86
CA LYS A 228 -12.03 11.34 1.50
C LYS A 228 -12.59 11.02 0.11
N ASP A 229 -13.74 11.58 -0.26
CA ASP A 229 -14.30 11.39 -1.59
C ASP A 229 -13.49 12.12 -2.68
N LYS A 230 -12.92 13.29 -2.37
CA LYS A 230 -12.02 14.01 -3.28
C LYS A 230 -10.76 13.18 -3.55
N GLU A 231 -10.18 12.59 -2.53
CA GLU A 231 -9.00 11.72 -2.64
C GLU A 231 -9.29 10.48 -3.47
N LYS A 232 -10.42 9.80 -3.24
CA LYS A 232 -10.87 8.67 -4.07
C LYS A 232 -11.02 9.06 -5.54
N MET A 233 -11.67 10.20 -5.82
CA MET A 233 -11.84 10.70 -7.19
C MET A 233 -10.50 11.07 -7.83
N ALA A 234 -9.60 11.73 -7.10
CA ALA A 234 -8.27 12.08 -7.61
C ALA A 234 -7.45 10.81 -7.95
N ALA A 235 -7.50 9.80 -7.10
CA ALA A 235 -6.87 8.50 -7.35
C ALA A 235 -7.46 7.83 -8.61
N MET A 236 -8.78 7.86 -8.77
CA MET A 236 -9.45 7.33 -9.95
C MET A 236 -9.02 8.05 -11.24
N LEU A 237 -8.97 9.39 -11.21
CA LEU A 237 -8.49 10.19 -12.34
C LEU A 237 -7.04 9.84 -12.71
N GLN A 238 -6.18 9.60 -11.72
CA GLN A 238 -4.80 9.19 -11.93
C GLN A 238 -4.68 7.81 -12.60
N ILE A 239 -5.53 6.85 -12.20
CA ILE A 239 -5.55 5.50 -12.80
C ILE A 239 -6.03 5.55 -14.25
N LEU A 240 -7.08 6.34 -14.53
CA LEU A 240 -7.74 6.35 -15.83
C LEU A 240 -7.03 7.21 -16.88
N TRP A 241 -6.35 8.29 -16.46
CA TRP A 241 -5.77 9.26 -17.37
C TRP A 241 -4.25 9.10 -17.47
N ARG A 242 -3.78 8.65 -18.64
CA ARG A 242 -2.36 8.41 -18.88
C ARG A 242 -1.46 9.62 -18.56
N GLY A 243 -1.94 10.84 -18.79
CA GLY A 243 -1.20 12.07 -18.45
C GLY A 243 -0.98 12.30 -16.95
N TYR A 244 -1.68 11.57 -16.09
CA TYR A 244 -1.51 11.62 -14.63
C TYR A 244 -0.76 10.42 -14.07
N GLN A 245 -0.35 9.50 -14.93
CA GLN A 245 0.55 8.38 -14.63
C GLN A 245 2.01 8.84 -14.76
N GLY A 246 2.95 7.94 -14.57
CA GLY A 246 4.37 8.27 -14.75
C GLY A 246 4.95 9.10 -13.61
N VAL A 247 4.46 8.93 -12.38
CA VAL A 247 5.03 9.54 -11.18
C VAL A 247 6.35 8.88 -10.79
N THR A 248 7.20 9.62 -10.10
CA THR A 248 8.41 9.08 -9.45
C THR A 248 8.10 8.78 -7.99
N VAL A 249 8.02 7.50 -7.66
CA VAL A 249 7.80 7.03 -6.29
C VAL A 249 9.13 6.86 -5.57
N ARG A 250 9.17 7.26 -4.31
CA ARG A 250 10.33 7.10 -3.43
C ARG A 250 9.96 6.26 -2.21
N VAL A 251 10.81 5.28 -1.89
CA VAL A 251 10.69 4.49 -0.66
C VAL A 251 11.97 4.67 0.14
N ALA A 252 11.84 5.33 1.29
CA ALA A 252 12.91 5.45 2.29
C ALA A 252 12.76 4.35 3.33
N VAL A 253 13.78 3.52 3.50
CA VAL A 253 13.85 2.50 4.55
C VAL A 253 14.79 3.02 5.64
N GLY A 254 14.27 3.22 6.84
CA GLY A 254 15.02 3.79 7.95
C GLY A 254 15.90 2.78 8.68
N GLN A 255 16.74 3.30 9.58
CA GLN A 255 17.59 2.47 10.43
C GLN A 255 16.76 1.47 11.22
N PRO A 256 17.20 0.21 11.32
CA PRO A 256 16.49 -0.82 12.06
C PRO A 256 16.54 -0.54 13.57
N LEU A 257 15.46 -0.86 14.25
CA LEU A 257 15.31 -0.73 15.70
C LEU A 257 15.09 -2.14 16.28
N LEU A 258 15.87 -2.52 17.27
CA LEU A 258 15.67 -3.82 17.91
C LEU A 258 14.52 -3.73 18.92
N ALA A 259 13.54 -4.62 18.81
CA ALA A 259 12.35 -4.59 19.67
C ALA A 259 12.71 -4.65 21.16
N ARG A 260 13.70 -5.47 21.54
CA ARG A 260 14.20 -5.57 22.93
C ARG A 260 14.79 -4.24 23.46
N GLU A 261 15.47 -3.46 22.60
CA GLU A 261 16.03 -2.17 22.99
C GLU A 261 14.94 -1.10 23.14
N LEU A 262 13.95 -1.13 22.25
CA LEU A 262 12.76 -0.27 22.36
C LEU A 262 11.97 -0.57 23.64
N LEU A 263 11.83 -1.83 24.02
CA LEU A 263 11.18 -2.21 25.27
C LEU A 263 11.95 -1.72 26.48
N ALA A 264 13.28 -1.79 26.46
CA ALA A 264 14.13 -1.29 27.53
C ALA A 264 14.05 0.24 27.70
N SER A 265 13.79 0.98 26.61
CA SER A 265 13.55 2.44 26.66
C SER A 265 12.20 2.82 27.26
N GLY A 266 11.26 1.89 27.38
CA GLY A 266 9.92 2.09 27.95
C GLY A 266 8.87 2.65 27.00
N GLU A 267 9.25 3.18 25.81
CA GLU A 267 8.33 3.81 24.85
C GLU A 267 8.51 3.32 23.40
N PRO A 268 8.26 2.03 23.11
CA PRO A 268 8.51 1.46 21.79
C PRO A 268 7.76 2.18 20.67
N HIS A 269 6.49 2.51 20.89
CA HIS A 269 5.64 3.22 19.93
C HIS A 269 6.21 4.60 19.59
N ARG A 270 6.49 5.41 20.60
CA ARG A 270 7.02 6.76 20.43
C ARG A 270 8.36 6.77 19.69
N ALA A 271 9.25 5.83 20.03
CA ALA A 271 10.53 5.72 19.36
C ALA A 271 10.39 5.31 17.89
N ALA A 272 9.49 4.37 17.56
CA ALA A 272 9.20 3.97 16.19
C ALA A 272 8.59 5.13 15.37
N VAL A 273 7.61 5.84 15.92
CA VAL A 273 7.01 7.04 15.29
C VAL A 273 8.06 8.11 15.06
N ALA A 274 8.92 8.41 16.06
CA ALA A 274 9.97 9.40 15.92
C ALA A 274 11.00 9.02 14.84
N ALA A 275 11.35 7.74 14.74
CA ALA A 275 12.25 7.26 13.67
C ALA A 275 11.61 7.41 12.28
N THR A 276 10.32 7.11 12.16
CA THR A 276 9.58 7.29 10.90
C THR A 276 9.44 8.76 10.52
N ARG A 277 9.13 9.63 11.50
CA ARG A 277 9.02 11.08 11.30
C ARG A 277 10.31 11.68 10.75
N ARG A 278 11.47 11.24 11.25
CA ARG A 278 12.78 11.66 10.74
C ARG A 278 12.97 11.36 9.26
N LEU A 279 12.39 10.29 8.73
CA LEU A 279 12.47 9.98 7.29
C LEU A 279 11.68 10.97 6.42
N ILE A 280 10.63 11.58 6.98
CA ILE A 280 9.85 12.64 6.30
C ILE A 280 10.58 13.97 6.39
N GLU A 281 11.04 14.35 7.59
CA GLU A 281 11.67 15.64 7.86
C GLU A 281 13.10 15.74 7.28
N HIS A 282 13.81 14.61 7.25
CA HIS A 282 15.18 14.50 6.76
C HIS A 282 15.29 13.30 5.80
N PRO A 283 14.77 13.43 4.57
CA PRO A 283 14.82 12.35 3.59
C PRO A 283 16.27 11.89 3.33
N PRO A 284 16.49 10.57 3.21
CA PRO A 284 17.84 10.07 2.95
C PRO A 284 18.38 10.58 1.62
N THR A 285 19.69 10.61 1.52
CA THR A 285 20.45 10.79 0.26
C THR A 285 20.78 9.42 -0.33
N GLY A 286 21.27 9.37 -1.57
CA GLY A 286 21.71 8.08 -2.16
C GLY A 286 20.57 7.24 -2.73
N TRP A 287 19.53 7.90 -3.25
CA TRP A 287 18.44 7.24 -3.94
C TRP A 287 18.92 6.40 -5.13
N GLN A 288 18.53 5.14 -5.16
CA GLN A 288 18.83 4.19 -6.24
C GLN A 288 17.58 3.87 -7.05
N PRO A 289 17.61 4.00 -8.38
CA PRO A 289 16.50 3.58 -9.23
C PRO A 289 16.45 2.05 -9.29
N ILE A 290 15.34 1.47 -8.82
CA ILE A 290 15.12 0.03 -8.85
C ILE A 290 14.17 -0.35 -9.99
N VAL A 291 13.16 0.46 -10.26
CA VAL A 291 12.23 0.27 -11.38
C VAL A 291 12.27 1.48 -12.29
N ARG A 292 12.32 1.23 -13.60
CA ARG A 292 12.11 2.24 -14.65
C ARG A 292 10.95 1.79 -15.53
N GLY A 293 9.94 2.63 -15.64
CA GLY A 293 8.69 2.35 -16.33
C GLY A 293 8.40 3.32 -17.47
N LEU A 294 7.25 4.01 -17.40
CA LEU A 294 6.79 4.94 -18.44
C LEU A 294 7.83 6.06 -18.71
N ARG A 295 8.07 6.32 -20.00
CA ARG A 295 8.87 7.44 -20.48
C ARG A 295 7.98 8.63 -20.84
#